data_7459aa721791d513e3db1dfa78c7a6b1
#
_entry.id   7459aa721791d513e3db1dfa78c7a6b1
#
_cell.length_a   1.000
_cell.length_b   1.000
_cell.length_c   1.000
_cell.angle_alpha   90.00
_cell.angle_beta   90.00
_cell.angle_gamma   90.00
#
_symmetry.space_group_name_H-M   'P 1'
#
loop_
_entity.id
_entity.type
_entity.pdbx_description
1 polymer ?
#
loop_
_entity_poly.entity_id
_entity_poly.type
_entity_poly.pdbx_seq_one_letter_code
_entity_poly.pdbx_strand_id
1 'polypeptide(L)'
;MTKYTDINFNDKTILITGGAGFIGSNLAFYFQDNYPDSTVIVFDKFRSDETFSNGSLKSFGHYKNLLGFNGVVISGDINDKNALKNLETSYNFDYIFHEAAISDTTVQEQDVMMMTNVNAYEDLLKIAIKHNANMVYASSAATYGDSDRFEVGYEQPNNAYGFSKVMMDNITYKYIKQGVDISIIGLKYFNVYGQREFYKNKTASMVVQFGHQILEGKTPKLFEESDKILRDFIYIEDIIQANIKACNPTKSGVVNVGTGKARSFEDIVSILQKELEIDNGKEYIPNPFVGQYQFFTQANIDTTKEVLGYEPNYSMEDGIKAYIPEIKRLYETEVK
;
A
#
# COMPACT_ATOMS: atom_id res chain seq x y z
N MET A 1 2.42 12.34 -16.28
CA MET A 1 1.99 10.97 -15.89
C MET A 1 0.68 10.60 -16.56
N THR A 2 0.34 9.30 -16.61
CA THR A 2 -0.92 8.81 -17.19
C THR A 2 -2.09 9.22 -16.31
N LYS A 3 -3.16 9.80 -16.90
CA LYS A 3 -4.43 10.02 -16.20
C LYS A 3 -5.27 8.75 -16.25
N TYR A 4 -5.77 8.31 -15.11
CA TYR A 4 -6.51 7.04 -14.96
C TYR A 4 -8.03 7.21 -14.86
N THR A 5 -8.54 8.45 -14.96
CA THR A 5 -9.96 8.78 -14.85
C THR A 5 -10.28 10.04 -15.63
N ASP A 6 -11.55 10.22 -15.98
CA ASP A 6 -12.09 11.46 -16.56
C ASP A 6 -12.48 12.50 -15.47
N ILE A 7 -12.37 12.14 -14.18
CA ILE A 7 -12.61 13.10 -13.09
C ILE A 7 -11.56 14.22 -13.18
N ASN A 8 -12.02 15.46 -13.12
CA ASN A 8 -11.14 16.61 -12.92
C ASN A 8 -10.98 16.87 -11.41
N PHE A 9 -9.77 16.69 -10.90
CA PHE A 9 -9.44 16.97 -9.49
C PHE A 9 -8.89 18.40 -9.27
N ASN A 10 -8.76 19.22 -10.29
CA ASN A 10 -8.46 20.64 -10.08
C ASN A 10 -9.57 21.26 -9.21
N ASP A 11 -9.21 22.22 -8.36
CA ASP A 11 -10.09 22.84 -7.34
C ASP A 11 -10.64 21.87 -6.28
N LYS A 12 -10.15 20.61 -6.22
CA LYS A 12 -10.53 19.64 -5.20
C LYS A 12 -9.56 19.63 -4.02
N THR A 13 -10.13 19.43 -2.82
CA THR A 13 -9.35 19.25 -1.58
C THR A 13 -9.23 17.76 -1.28
N ILE A 14 -8.01 17.27 -1.25
CA ILE A 14 -7.66 15.85 -1.16
C ILE A 14 -6.83 15.62 0.10
N LEU A 15 -7.33 14.80 1.02
CA LEU A 15 -6.57 14.35 2.18
C LEU A 15 -5.94 13.00 1.91
N ILE A 16 -4.64 12.87 2.19
CA ILE A 16 -3.90 11.61 2.12
C ILE A 16 -3.28 11.36 3.49
N THR A 17 -3.86 10.45 4.27
CA THR A 17 -3.23 10.01 5.52
C THR A 17 -2.17 8.95 5.23
N GLY A 18 -1.08 8.94 5.98
CA GLY A 18 0.08 8.10 5.63
C GLY A 18 0.82 8.61 4.38
N GLY A 19 0.64 9.90 4.05
CA GLY A 19 1.14 10.50 2.82
C GLY A 19 2.65 10.66 2.73
N ALA A 20 3.41 10.50 3.82
CA ALA A 20 4.87 10.39 3.81
C ALA A 20 5.37 8.93 3.70
N GLY A 21 4.45 7.96 3.68
CA GLY A 21 4.72 6.54 3.47
C GLY A 21 4.87 6.19 1.98
N PHE A 22 4.96 4.89 1.70
CA PHE A 22 5.18 4.36 0.35
C PHE A 22 4.05 4.73 -0.62
N ILE A 23 2.83 4.23 -0.39
CA ILE A 23 1.71 4.41 -1.32
C ILE A 23 1.23 5.86 -1.28
N GLY A 24 1.06 6.42 -0.07
CA GLY A 24 0.54 7.79 0.09
C GLY A 24 1.38 8.86 -0.57
N SER A 25 2.72 8.75 -0.55
CA SER A 25 3.59 9.71 -1.24
C SER A 25 3.49 9.60 -2.76
N ASN A 26 3.33 8.39 -3.32
CA ASN A 26 3.09 8.22 -4.75
C ASN A 26 1.75 8.85 -5.17
N LEU A 27 0.69 8.71 -4.37
CA LEU A 27 -0.59 9.39 -4.59
C LEU A 27 -0.44 10.92 -4.53
N ALA A 28 0.31 11.44 -3.54
CA ALA A 28 0.53 12.88 -3.40
C ALA A 28 1.17 13.49 -4.66
N PHE A 29 2.22 12.85 -5.18
CA PHE A 29 2.86 13.29 -6.42
C PHE A 29 1.98 13.07 -7.66
N TYR A 30 1.18 12.00 -7.71
CA TYR A 30 0.23 11.81 -8.81
C TYR A 30 -0.71 13.01 -8.94
N PHE A 31 -1.29 13.49 -7.82
CA PHE A 31 -2.17 14.66 -7.85
C PHE A 31 -1.40 15.93 -8.19
N GLN A 32 -0.24 16.17 -7.57
CA GLN A 32 0.59 17.33 -7.89
C GLN A 32 0.91 17.44 -9.38
N ASP A 33 1.28 16.33 -10.02
CA ASP A 33 1.75 16.32 -11.39
C ASP A 33 0.61 16.36 -12.42
N ASN A 34 -0.56 15.82 -12.09
CA ASN A 34 -1.68 15.74 -13.03
C ASN A 34 -2.78 16.78 -12.78
N TYR A 35 -2.85 17.34 -11.57
CA TYR A 35 -3.89 18.27 -11.14
C TYR A 35 -3.29 19.39 -10.25
N PRO A 36 -2.47 20.28 -10.84
CA PRO A 36 -1.69 21.26 -10.07
C PRO A 36 -2.55 22.27 -9.32
N ASP A 37 -3.82 22.46 -9.69
CA ASP A 37 -4.76 23.36 -9.01
C ASP A 37 -5.53 22.66 -7.88
N SER A 38 -5.27 21.37 -7.61
CA SER A 38 -5.82 20.67 -6.46
C SER A 38 -5.11 21.07 -5.16
N THR A 39 -5.86 21.06 -4.05
CA THR A 39 -5.28 21.21 -2.71
C THR A 39 -4.99 19.84 -2.13
N VAL A 40 -3.74 19.39 -2.22
CA VAL A 40 -3.31 18.07 -1.69
C VAL A 40 -2.73 18.25 -0.30
N ILE A 41 -3.32 17.55 0.69
CA ILE A 41 -2.94 17.59 2.09
C ILE A 41 -2.42 16.22 2.50
N VAL A 42 -1.14 16.15 2.79
CA VAL A 42 -0.47 14.99 3.39
C VAL A 42 -0.57 15.11 4.91
N PHE A 43 -1.17 14.12 5.55
CA PHE A 43 -1.22 13.97 7.01
C PHE A 43 -0.49 12.68 7.41
N ASP A 44 0.60 12.81 8.16
CA ASP A 44 1.45 11.66 8.52
C ASP A 44 2.06 11.86 9.91
N LYS A 45 2.24 10.77 10.65
CA LYS A 45 2.92 10.78 11.94
C LYS A 45 4.41 11.03 11.81
N PHE A 46 4.98 10.77 10.65
CA PHE A 46 6.42 10.69 10.38
C PHE A 46 7.15 9.72 11.32
N ARG A 47 8.31 9.24 10.89
CA ARG A 47 9.10 8.33 11.74
C ARG A 47 9.78 9.06 12.88
N SER A 48 9.87 8.36 13.99
CA SER A 48 10.75 8.62 15.10
C SER A 48 11.57 7.36 15.39
N ASP A 49 12.34 7.34 16.45
CA ASP A 49 13.07 6.15 16.92
C ASP A 49 12.18 5.16 17.69
N GLU A 50 10.88 5.44 17.81
CA GLU A 50 9.94 4.56 18.47
C GLU A 50 9.71 3.27 17.69
N THR A 51 9.83 2.14 18.40
CA THR A 51 9.63 0.80 17.85
C THR A 51 8.56 0.02 18.60
N PHE A 52 8.02 -0.98 17.94
CA PHE A 52 7.26 -2.06 18.54
C PHE A 52 8.21 -3.07 19.21
N SER A 53 7.66 -4.01 19.98
CA SER A 53 8.43 -5.06 20.65
C SER A 53 9.27 -5.94 19.72
N ASN A 54 8.82 -6.10 18.45
CA ASN A 54 9.55 -6.80 17.41
C ASN A 54 10.66 -5.98 16.74
N GLY A 55 10.89 -4.73 17.19
CA GLY A 55 11.88 -3.79 16.64
C GLY A 55 11.45 -3.08 15.36
N SER A 56 10.21 -3.26 14.88
CA SER A 56 9.67 -2.51 13.76
C SER A 56 9.34 -1.07 14.17
N LEU A 57 9.59 -0.10 13.29
CA LEU A 57 9.27 1.30 13.54
C LEU A 57 7.75 1.50 13.67
N LYS A 58 7.32 2.35 14.61
CA LYS A 58 5.90 2.71 14.77
C LYS A 58 5.34 3.56 13.63
N SER A 59 6.21 4.19 12.83
CA SER A 59 5.83 4.87 11.59
C SER A 59 6.91 4.71 10.53
N PHE A 60 6.51 4.51 9.28
CA PHE A 60 7.39 4.47 8.11
C PHE A 60 7.37 5.77 7.32
N GLY A 61 6.59 6.78 7.73
CA GLY A 61 6.56 8.09 7.09
C GLY A 61 7.93 8.75 7.08
N HIS A 62 8.44 9.12 5.90
CA HIS A 62 9.78 9.66 5.76
C HIS A 62 9.80 10.90 4.88
N TYR A 63 10.44 11.99 5.35
CA TYR A 63 10.47 13.26 4.63
C TYR A 63 11.09 13.16 3.23
N LYS A 64 12.05 12.24 3.02
CA LYS A 64 12.66 12.03 1.69
C LYS A 64 11.66 11.52 0.64
N ASN A 65 10.57 10.87 1.07
CA ASN A 65 9.49 10.50 0.16
C ASN A 65 8.70 11.71 -0.35
N LEU A 66 8.82 12.87 0.31
CA LEU A 66 8.12 14.10 -0.05
C LEU A 66 9.05 15.19 -0.61
N LEU A 67 10.32 14.87 -0.89
CA LEU A 67 11.22 15.85 -1.53
C LEU A 67 10.68 16.24 -2.90
N GLY A 68 10.45 17.57 -3.09
CA GLY A 68 9.83 18.12 -4.31
C GLY A 68 8.30 18.18 -4.30
N PHE A 69 7.65 17.69 -3.23
CA PHE A 69 6.21 17.90 -3.03
C PHE A 69 5.95 19.35 -2.58
N ASN A 70 4.99 20.03 -3.22
CA ASN A 70 4.67 21.43 -3.00
C ASN A 70 3.28 21.67 -2.37
N GLY A 71 2.54 20.59 -2.04
CA GLY A 71 1.26 20.67 -1.35
C GLY A 71 1.41 20.90 0.16
N VAL A 72 0.31 20.72 0.90
CA VAL A 72 0.29 20.92 2.36
C VAL A 72 0.79 19.66 3.06
N VAL A 73 1.72 19.81 4.00
CA VAL A 73 2.24 18.71 4.83
C VAL A 73 1.93 18.99 6.30
N ILE A 74 1.19 18.11 6.95
CA ILE A 74 0.81 18.22 8.36
C ILE A 74 1.34 16.99 9.10
N SER A 75 2.16 17.21 10.12
CA SER A 75 2.60 16.14 11.02
C SER A 75 1.53 15.91 12.10
N GLY A 76 1.06 14.66 12.24
CA GLY A 76 0.08 14.30 13.25
C GLY A 76 -0.23 12.80 13.29
N ASP A 77 -0.73 12.34 14.43
CA ASP A 77 -1.15 10.95 14.63
C ASP A 77 -2.65 10.82 14.39
N ILE A 78 -3.05 9.84 13.58
CA ILE A 78 -4.47 9.55 13.31
C ILE A 78 -5.24 9.09 14.57
N ASN A 79 -4.53 8.69 15.63
CA ASN A 79 -5.13 8.40 16.94
C ASN A 79 -5.41 9.65 17.78
N ASP A 80 -4.83 10.81 17.41
CA ASP A 80 -5.08 12.07 18.13
C ASP A 80 -6.39 12.72 17.64
N LYS A 81 -7.41 12.64 18.49
CA LYS A 81 -8.73 13.23 18.23
C LYS A 81 -8.69 14.74 18.00
N ASN A 82 -7.76 15.45 18.66
CA ASN A 82 -7.62 16.90 18.48
C ASN A 82 -6.99 17.20 17.12
N ALA A 83 -5.99 16.41 16.70
CA ALA A 83 -5.41 16.55 15.36
C ALA A 83 -6.45 16.30 14.27
N LEU A 84 -7.27 15.23 14.39
CA LEU A 84 -8.36 14.95 13.46
C LEU A 84 -9.43 16.05 13.47
N LYS A 85 -9.75 16.60 14.65
CA LYS A 85 -10.71 17.72 14.77
C LYS A 85 -10.20 18.98 14.10
N ASN A 86 -8.90 19.27 14.24
CA ASN A 86 -8.27 20.41 13.58
C ASN A 86 -8.32 20.25 12.05
N LEU A 87 -8.02 19.06 11.52
CA LEU A 87 -8.18 18.77 10.09
C LEU A 87 -9.62 18.99 9.63
N GLU A 88 -10.61 18.40 10.33
CA GLU A 88 -12.02 18.49 10.03
C GLU A 88 -12.52 19.95 9.98
N THR A 89 -11.99 20.82 10.85
CA THR A 89 -12.43 22.22 10.92
C THR A 89 -11.67 23.16 10.00
N SER A 90 -10.45 22.81 9.61
CA SER A 90 -9.59 23.66 8.77
C SER A 90 -9.82 23.48 7.28
N TYR A 91 -10.33 22.32 6.87
CA TYR A 91 -10.51 21.97 5.47
C TYR A 91 -11.90 21.37 5.23
N ASN A 92 -12.39 21.50 4.00
CA ASN A 92 -13.56 20.78 3.52
C ASN A 92 -13.07 19.81 2.43
N PHE A 93 -13.04 18.51 2.73
CA PHE A 93 -12.49 17.50 1.83
C PHE A 93 -13.51 17.08 0.76
N ASP A 94 -13.04 16.85 -0.46
CA ASP A 94 -13.77 16.19 -1.54
C ASP A 94 -13.41 14.69 -1.61
N TYR A 95 -12.16 14.35 -1.29
CA TYR A 95 -11.64 12.97 -1.31
C TYR A 95 -10.72 12.72 -0.12
N ILE A 96 -10.81 11.53 0.45
CA ILE A 96 -9.90 11.05 1.51
C ILE A 96 -9.29 9.73 1.07
N PHE A 97 -7.95 9.70 0.94
CA PHE A 97 -7.17 8.48 0.76
C PHE A 97 -6.55 8.11 2.11
N HIS A 98 -7.00 6.98 2.67
CA HIS A 98 -6.52 6.53 3.97
C HIS A 98 -5.51 5.40 3.80
N GLU A 99 -4.23 5.78 3.72
CA GLU A 99 -3.08 4.86 3.60
C GLU A 99 -2.33 4.67 4.93
N ALA A 100 -2.63 5.49 5.96
CA ALA A 100 -2.02 5.37 7.27
C ALA A 100 -2.47 4.09 7.97
N ALA A 101 -1.53 3.24 8.32
CA ALA A 101 -1.78 2.02 9.08
C ALA A 101 -0.49 1.46 9.68
N ILE A 102 -0.60 0.67 10.74
CA ILE A 102 0.41 -0.31 11.11
C ILE A 102 0.29 -1.45 10.10
N SER A 103 1.31 -1.64 9.26
CA SER A 103 1.28 -2.58 8.13
C SER A 103 2.20 -3.80 8.29
N ASP A 104 2.99 -3.86 9.36
CA ASP A 104 3.85 -5.00 9.68
C ASP A 104 3.01 -6.12 10.32
N THR A 105 2.94 -7.26 9.64
CA THR A 105 2.16 -8.44 10.04
C THR A 105 2.75 -9.14 11.28
N THR A 106 3.97 -8.80 11.67
CA THR A 106 4.67 -9.41 12.81
C THR A 106 4.54 -8.62 14.11
N VAL A 107 3.88 -7.46 14.09
CA VAL A 107 3.56 -6.65 15.29
C VAL A 107 2.57 -7.41 16.19
N GLN A 108 2.92 -7.55 17.47
CA GLN A 108 2.16 -8.30 18.46
C GLN A 108 1.25 -7.44 19.34
N GLU A 109 1.43 -6.12 19.35
CA GLU A 109 0.65 -5.16 20.14
C GLU A 109 -0.75 -4.98 19.52
N GLN A 110 -1.67 -5.91 19.86
CA GLN A 110 -3.00 -5.98 19.26
C GLN A 110 -3.86 -4.76 19.60
N ASP A 111 -3.77 -4.23 20.82
CA ASP A 111 -4.49 -3.04 21.26
C ASP A 111 -4.11 -1.82 20.41
N VAL A 112 -2.82 -1.57 20.21
CA VAL A 112 -2.33 -0.47 19.37
C VAL A 112 -2.72 -0.70 17.91
N MET A 113 -2.67 -1.94 17.42
CA MET A 113 -3.11 -2.32 16.09
C MET A 113 -4.59 -1.96 15.87
N MET A 114 -5.48 -2.35 16.82
CA MET A 114 -6.91 -2.05 16.73
C MET A 114 -7.19 -0.56 16.84
N MET A 115 -6.53 0.16 17.75
CA MET A 115 -6.68 1.61 17.87
C MET A 115 -6.30 2.32 16.57
N THR A 116 -5.14 1.98 16.01
CA THR A 116 -4.59 2.69 14.84
C THR A 116 -5.29 2.30 13.54
N ASN A 117 -5.52 1.00 13.31
CA ASN A 117 -6.07 0.56 12.03
C ASN A 117 -7.60 0.61 12.01
N VAL A 118 -8.27 0.30 13.13
CA VAL A 118 -9.74 0.15 13.14
C VAL A 118 -10.44 1.40 13.67
N ASN A 119 -10.08 1.87 14.88
CA ASN A 119 -10.78 2.99 15.49
C ASN A 119 -10.53 4.30 14.73
N ALA A 120 -9.27 4.56 14.36
CA ALA A 120 -8.93 5.76 13.60
C ALA A 120 -9.57 5.76 12.20
N TYR A 121 -9.71 4.58 11.55
CA TYR A 121 -10.46 4.47 10.30
C TYR A 121 -11.91 4.90 10.45
N GLU A 122 -12.63 4.41 11.49
CA GLU A 122 -14.04 4.78 11.70
C GLU A 122 -14.19 6.28 11.98
N ASP A 123 -13.23 6.90 12.69
CA ASP A 123 -13.23 8.34 12.92
C ASP A 123 -13.02 9.15 11.62
N LEU A 124 -12.07 8.73 10.78
CA LEU A 124 -11.85 9.37 9.47
C LEU A 124 -13.04 9.17 8.54
N LEU A 125 -13.70 8.02 8.57
CA LEU A 125 -14.91 7.75 7.81
C LEU A 125 -16.06 8.69 8.22
N LYS A 126 -16.22 8.96 9.53
CA LYS A 126 -17.20 9.95 10.02
C LYS A 126 -16.89 11.36 9.50
N ILE A 127 -15.62 11.74 9.41
CA ILE A 127 -15.19 13.02 8.81
C ILE A 127 -15.54 13.02 7.30
N ALA A 128 -15.25 11.94 6.58
CA ALA A 128 -15.60 11.82 5.16
C ALA A 128 -17.13 12.02 4.94
N ILE A 129 -17.94 11.30 5.71
CA ILE A 129 -19.41 11.42 5.64
C ILE A 129 -19.88 12.86 5.92
N LYS A 130 -19.32 13.49 6.95
CA LYS A 130 -19.69 14.87 7.31
C LYS A 130 -19.36 15.88 6.22
N HIS A 131 -18.25 15.69 5.50
CA HIS A 131 -17.81 16.56 4.41
C HIS A 131 -18.41 16.17 3.05
N ASN A 132 -19.17 15.08 2.98
CA ASN A 132 -19.64 14.48 1.74
C ASN A 132 -18.44 14.11 0.82
N ALA A 133 -17.34 13.67 1.41
CA ALA A 133 -16.11 13.29 0.73
C ALA A 133 -16.09 11.80 0.40
N ASN A 134 -15.75 11.44 -0.83
CA ASN A 134 -15.53 10.05 -1.19
C ASN A 134 -14.28 9.50 -0.48
N MET A 135 -14.33 8.25 -0.02
CA MET A 135 -13.25 7.62 0.73
C MET A 135 -12.70 6.38 0.05
N VAL A 136 -11.39 6.36 -0.15
CA VAL A 136 -10.62 5.19 -0.57
C VAL A 136 -9.67 4.82 0.57
N TYR A 137 -9.57 3.53 0.91
CA TYR A 137 -8.69 3.10 1.99
C TYR A 137 -7.92 1.82 1.66
N ALA A 138 -6.72 1.71 2.24
CA ALA A 138 -5.88 0.54 2.15
C ALA A 138 -6.45 -0.62 2.99
N SER A 139 -7.08 -1.60 2.35
CA SER A 139 -7.25 -2.94 2.89
C SER A 139 -6.06 -3.81 2.48
N SER A 140 -6.11 -5.14 2.65
CA SER A 140 -4.95 -6.00 2.40
C SER A 140 -5.33 -7.42 2.03
N ALA A 141 -4.52 -8.07 1.19
CA ALA A 141 -4.58 -9.51 0.97
C ALA A 141 -4.27 -10.34 2.24
N ALA A 142 -3.64 -9.75 3.27
CA ALA A 142 -3.44 -10.41 4.56
C ALA A 142 -4.76 -10.77 5.26
N THR A 143 -5.88 -10.20 4.85
CA THR A 143 -7.23 -10.59 5.30
C THR A 143 -7.56 -12.04 4.97
N TYR A 144 -6.99 -12.59 3.88
CA TYR A 144 -7.26 -13.96 3.47
C TYR A 144 -6.59 -15.00 4.37
N GLY A 145 -5.42 -14.67 4.97
CA GLY A 145 -4.75 -15.53 5.94
C GLY A 145 -4.63 -16.98 5.44
N ASP A 146 -5.33 -17.90 6.08
CA ASP A 146 -5.26 -19.34 5.78
C ASP A 146 -6.29 -19.79 4.71
N SER A 147 -7.03 -18.86 4.10
CA SER A 147 -7.96 -19.18 3.02
C SER A 147 -7.23 -19.68 1.76
N ASP A 148 -7.83 -20.65 1.10
CA ASP A 148 -7.44 -21.12 -0.24
C ASP A 148 -8.10 -20.32 -1.38
N ARG A 149 -9.03 -19.39 -1.02
CA ARG A 149 -9.78 -18.54 -1.94
C ARG A 149 -9.44 -17.07 -1.69
N PHE A 150 -8.96 -16.41 -2.72
CA PHE A 150 -8.59 -14.98 -2.70
C PHE A 150 -9.70 -14.12 -3.32
N GLU A 151 -10.89 -14.25 -2.76
CA GLU A 151 -12.11 -13.54 -3.14
C GLU A 151 -12.73 -12.89 -1.89
N VAL A 152 -13.28 -11.71 -2.02
CA VAL A 152 -13.99 -11.02 -0.92
C VAL A 152 -15.16 -11.90 -0.42
N GLY A 153 -15.22 -12.10 0.89
CA GLY A 153 -16.16 -12.99 1.56
C GLY A 153 -15.55 -14.32 2.03
N TYR A 154 -14.25 -14.56 1.73
CA TYR A 154 -13.52 -15.77 2.14
C TYR A 154 -12.32 -15.45 3.04
N GLU A 155 -12.38 -14.34 3.77
CA GLU A 155 -11.34 -13.90 4.67
C GLU A 155 -11.18 -14.83 5.88
N GLN A 156 -9.93 -15.25 6.15
CA GLN A 156 -9.54 -16.09 7.30
C GLN A 156 -8.22 -15.60 7.89
N PRO A 157 -8.18 -14.36 8.45
CA PRO A 157 -6.94 -13.74 8.88
C PRO A 157 -6.27 -14.55 10.00
N ASN A 158 -4.95 -14.75 9.88
CA ASN A 158 -4.14 -15.51 10.84
C ASN A 158 -3.19 -14.65 11.68
N ASN A 159 -3.31 -13.32 11.58
CA ASN A 159 -2.56 -12.37 12.39
C ASN A 159 -3.37 -11.11 12.70
N ALA A 160 -2.91 -10.31 13.68
CA ALA A 160 -3.61 -9.12 14.14
C ALA A 160 -3.78 -8.05 13.04
N TYR A 161 -2.80 -7.91 12.15
CA TYR A 161 -2.88 -6.99 11.03
C TYR A 161 -4.00 -7.38 10.04
N GLY A 162 -3.99 -8.61 9.56
CA GLY A 162 -5.05 -9.12 8.67
C GLY A 162 -6.44 -8.98 9.30
N PHE A 163 -6.57 -9.33 10.60
CA PHE A 163 -7.81 -9.15 11.34
C PHE A 163 -8.23 -7.68 11.41
N SER A 164 -7.31 -6.74 11.67
CA SER A 164 -7.63 -5.31 11.69
C SER A 164 -8.19 -4.82 10.36
N LYS A 165 -7.66 -5.31 9.24
CA LYS A 165 -8.16 -4.96 7.90
C LYS A 165 -9.55 -5.56 7.62
N VAL A 166 -9.83 -6.79 8.09
CA VAL A 166 -11.20 -7.35 8.05
C VAL A 166 -12.17 -6.49 8.83
N MET A 167 -11.77 -5.97 9.99
CA MET A 167 -12.64 -5.09 10.79
C MET A 167 -12.92 -3.75 10.10
N MET A 168 -11.93 -3.17 9.38
CA MET A 168 -12.16 -1.98 8.55
C MET A 168 -13.17 -2.29 7.43
N ASP A 169 -13.03 -3.42 6.75
CA ASP A 169 -13.95 -3.87 5.70
C ASP A 169 -15.37 -4.05 6.25
N ASN A 170 -15.53 -4.64 7.44
CA ASN A 170 -16.82 -4.80 8.12
C ASN A 170 -17.46 -3.46 8.50
N ILE A 171 -16.67 -2.48 8.97
CA ILE A 171 -17.14 -1.12 9.23
C ILE A 171 -17.65 -0.50 7.93
N THR A 172 -16.91 -0.63 6.83
CA THR A 172 -17.33 -0.15 5.51
C THR A 172 -18.70 -0.71 5.12
N TYR A 173 -18.89 -2.04 5.19
CA TYR A 173 -20.18 -2.65 4.86
C TYR A 173 -21.31 -2.22 5.80
N LYS A 174 -21.00 -1.99 7.08
CA LYS A 174 -21.99 -1.43 8.04
C LYS A 174 -22.50 -0.05 7.59
N TYR A 175 -21.58 0.86 7.19
CA TYR A 175 -21.96 2.21 6.75
C TYR A 175 -22.66 2.20 5.38
N ILE A 176 -22.22 1.36 4.44
CA ILE A 176 -22.92 1.16 3.15
C ILE A 176 -24.36 0.70 3.39
N LYS A 177 -24.57 -0.27 4.30
CA LYS A 177 -25.92 -0.75 4.68
C LYS A 177 -26.78 0.31 5.33
N GLN A 178 -26.18 1.29 6.00
CA GLN A 178 -26.89 2.45 6.58
C GLN A 178 -27.29 3.49 5.53
N GLY A 179 -26.85 3.36 4.28
CA GLY A 179 -27.23 4.24 3.18
C GLY A 179 -26.53 5.60 3.21
N VAL A 180 -25.21 5.62 3.49
CA VAL A 180 -24.43 6.87 3.39
C VAL A 180 -24.30 7.32 1.93
N ASP A 181 -24.33 8.64 1.70
CA ASP A 181 -24.38 9.24 0.37
C ASP A 181 -23.00 9.36 -0.32
N ILE A 182 -21.92 8.94 0.34
CA ILE A 182 -20.57 8.95 -0.24
C ILE A 182 -20.19 7.58 -0.80
N SER A 183 -19.25 7.54 -1.76
CA SER A 183 -18.61 6.28 -2.14
C SER A 183 -17.50 5.91 -1.14
N ILE A 184 -17.45 4.63 -0.77
CA ILE A 184 -16.43 4.08 0.11
C ILE A 184 -15.86 2.84 -0.56
N ILE A 185 -14.55 2.85 -0.87
CA ILE A 185 -13.87 1.72 -1.51
C ILE A 185 -12.67 1.28 -0.67
N GLY A 186 -12.70 0.01 -0.26
CA GLY A 186 -11.56 -0.69 0.31
C GLY A 186 -10.77 -1.43 -0.77
N LEU A 187 -9.48 -1.17 -0.85
CA LEU A 187 -8.57 -1.79 -1.80
C LEU A 187 -7.69 -2.82 -1.09
N LYS A 188 -7.97 -4.12 -1.29
CA LYS A 188 -7.12 -5.20 -0.77
C LYS A 188 -5.85 -5.30 -1.61
N TYR A 189 -4.80 -4.60 -1.19
CA TYR A 189 -3.51 -4.66 -1.87
C TYR A 189 -2.84 -6.01 -1.69
N PHE A 190 -2.34 -6.56 -2.80
CA PHE A 190 -1.46 -7.71 -2.80
C PHE A 190 0.01 -7.25 -2.59
N ASN A 191 1.00 -7.93 -3.12
CA ASN A 191 2.40 -7.64 -2.82
C ASN A 191 2.92 -6.43 -3.62
N VAL A 192 2.74 -5.24 -3.09
CA VAL A 192 3.12 -3.98 -3.76
C VAL A 192 4.64 -3.76 -3.71
N TYR A 193 5.23 -3.35 -4.82
CA TYR A 193 6.63 -2.91 -4.92
C TYR A 193 6.76 -1.67 -5.80
N GLY A 194 7.86 -0.92 -5.62
CA GLY A 194 8.16 0.21 -6.49
C GLY A 194 8.79 1.41 -5.76
N GLN A 195 8.88 2.51 -6.47
CA GLN A 195 9.52 3.73 -5.98
C GLN A 195 8.91 4.24 -4.66
N ARG A 196 9.75 4.84 -3.79
CA ARG A 196 9.43 5.36 -2.46
C ARG A 196 9.17 4.30 -1.37
N GLU A 197 9.35 3.01 -1.65
CA GLU A 197 9.24 1.98 -0.61
C GLU A 197 10.49 1.81 0.27
N PHE A 198 11.65 2.30 -0.17
CA PHE A 198 12.95 2.05 0.47
C PHE A 198 12.96 2.35 1.98
N TYR A 199 12.31 3.44 2.38
CA TYR A 199 12.28 3.84 3.79
C TYR A 199 11.39 2.99 4.69
N LYS A 200 10.71 1.97 4.16
CA LYS A 200 10.11 0.89 4.96
C LYS A 200 11.15 -0.04 5.59
N ASN A 201 12.43 0.13 5.26
CA ASN A 201 13.54 -0.67 5.78
C ASN A 201 13.32 -2.19 5.53
N LYS A 202 13.36 -3.01 6.60
CA LYS A 202 13.21 -4.47 6.50
C LYS A 202 11.85 -4.93 5.94
N THR A 203 10.83 -4.06 5.95
CA THR A 203 9.49 -4.35 5.42
C THR A 203 9.29 -3.87 3.97
N ALA A 204 10.33 -3.30 3.35
CA ALA A 204 10.35 -3.03 1.92
C ALA A 204 10.29 -4.35 1.12
N SER A 205 9.82 -4.27 -0.13
CA SER A 205 9.68 -5.48 -0.97
C SER A 205 11.02 -6.18 -1.22
N MET A 206 10.94 -7.48 -1.51
CA MET A 206 12.14 -8.23 -1.93
C MET A 206 12.71 -7.73 -3.25
N VAL A 207 11.95 -6.99 -4.05
CA VAL A 207 12.46 -6.39 -5.30
C VAL A 207 13.61 -5.43 -5.02
N VAL A 208 13.41 -4.45 -4.14
CA VAL A 208 14.48 -3.49 -3.79
C VAL A 208 15.58 -4.16 -2.96
N GLN A 209 15.23 -5.07 -2.06
CA GLN A 209 16.21 -5.76 -1.22
C GLN A 209 17.17 -6.65 -2.06
N PHE A 210 16.64 -7.47 -2.96
CA PHE A 210 17.47 -8.25 -3.89
C PHE A 210 18.25 -7.37 -4.87
N GLY A 211 17.61 -6.29 -5.37
CA GLY A 211 18.29 -5.33 -6.23
C GLY A 211 19.57 -4.76 -5.58
N HIS A 212 19.50 -4.36 -4.32
CA HIS A 212 20.66 -3.85 -3.57
C HIS A 212 21.68 -4.95 -3.26
N GLN A 213 21.26 -6.19 -2.94
CA GLN A 213 22.20 -7.31 -2.77
C GLN A 213 22.98 -7.57 -4.06
N ILE A 214 22.31 -7.57 -5.21
CA ILE A 214 22.95 -7.78 -6.52
C ILE A 214 23.94 -6.66 -6.83
N LEU A 215 23.57 -5.39 -6.63
CA LEU A 215 24.43 -4.23 -6.85
C LEU A 215 25.64 -4.19 -5.91
N GLU A 216 25.49 -4.72 -4.69
CA GLU A 216 26.59 -4.87 -3.71
C GLU A 216 27.55 -6.01 -4.06
N GLY A 217 27.26 -6.80 -5.10
CA GLY A 217 28.04 -7.97 -5.50
C GLY A 217 27.75 -9.21 -4.65
N LYS A 218 26.72 -9.19 -3.81
CA LYS A 218 26.29 -10.34 -3.00
C LYS A 218 25.40 -11.26 -3.81
N THR A 219 25.50 -12.56 -3.52
CA THR A 219 24.55 -13.55 -4.05
C THR A 219 23.20 -13.42 -3.33
N PRO A 220 22.09 -13.21 -4.07
CA PRO A 220 20.76 -13.16 -3.46
C PRO A 220 20.42 -14.45 -2.73
N LYS A 221 19.91 -14.30 -1.49
CA LYS A 221 19.52 -15.43 -0.64
C LYS A 221 18.04 -15.72 -0.77
N LEU A 222 17.73 -16.86 -1.32
CA LEU A 222 16.38 -17.41 -1.48
C LEU A 222 16.14 -18.52 -0.46
N PHE A 223 14.89 -18.73 -0.08
CA PHE A 223 14.56 -19.94 0.67
C PHE A 223 14.57 -21.16 -0.24
N GLU A 224 14.95 -22.32 0.30
CA GLU A 224 14.72 -23.59 -0.36
C GLU A 224 13.24 -23.71 -0.78
N GLU A 225 12.99 -24.24 -1.98
CA GLU A 225 11.65 -24.30 -2.59
C GLU A 225 10.99 -22.93 -2.87
N SER A 226 11.78 -21.84 -2.98
CA SER A 226 11.25 -20.49 -3.29
C SER A 226 10.55 -20.41 -4.65
N ASP A 227 10.83 -21.33 -5.56
CA ASP A 227 10.11 -21.51 -6.83
C ASP A 227 8.64 -21.92 -6.64
N LYS A 228 8.30 -22.55 -5.50
CA LYS A 228 6.94 -22.96 -5.13
C LYS A 228 6.21 -21.91 -4.31
N ILE A 229 6.90 -20.87 -3.81
CA ILE A 229 6.31 -19.78 -3.04
C ILE A 229 5.90 -18.68 -4.00
N LEU A 230 4.62 -18.64 -4.34
CA LEU A 230 4.06 -17.77 -5.36
C LEU A 230 3.25 -16.63 -4.73
N ARG A 231 3.48 -15.40 -5.19
CA ARG A 231 2.79 -14.18 -4.76
C ARG A 231 2.32 -13.37 -5.97
N ASP A 232 1.21 -12.69 -5.83
CA ASP A 232 0.79 -11.69 -6.78
C ASP A 232 1.54 -10.39 -6.47
N PHE A 233 2.59 -10.10 -7.25
CA PHE A 233 3.38 -8.88 -7.14
C PHE A 233 2.83 -7.81 -8.06
N ILE A 234 2.55 -6.63 -7.50
CA ILE A 234 1.95 -5.52 -8.23
C ILE A 234 2.83 -4.26 -8.14
N TYR A 235 3.08 -3.64 -9.29
CA TYR A 235 3.86 -2.41 -9.36
C TYR A 235 3.05 -1.21 -8.86
N ILE A 236 3.71 -0.27 -8.21
CA ILE A 236 3.09 0.90 -7.56
C ILE A 236 2.18 1.72 -8.49
N GLU A 237 2.50 1.84 -9.77
CA GLU A 237 1.67 2.59 -10.73
C GLU A 237 0.28 1.97 -10.91
N ASP A 238 0.15 0.64 -10.85
CA ASP A 238 -1.15 -0.03 -10.90
C ASP A 238 -1.95 0.16 -9.59
N ILE A 239 -1.27 0.32 -8.46
CA ILE A 239 -1.91 0.72 -7.19
C ILE A 239 -2.46 2.15 -7.30
N ILE A 240 -1.68 3.07 -7.88
CA ILE A 240 -2.15 4.44 -8.12
C ILE A 240 -3.35 4.43 -9.06
N GLN A 241 -3.29 3.67 -10.15
CA GLN A 241 -4.44 3.48 -11.05
C GLN A 241 -5.69 3.04 -10.29
N ALA A 242 -5.59 2.00 -9.44
CA ALA A 242 -6.72 1.47 -8.69
C ALA A 242 -7.31 2.51 -7.72
N ASN A 243 -6.46 3.27 -7.00
CA ASN A 243 -6.89 4.35 -6.11
C ASN A 243 -7.66 5.44 -6.86
N ILE A 244 -7.14 5.88 -8.00
CA ILE A 244 -7.77 6.95 -8.79
C ILE A 244 -9.09 6.47 -9.40
N LYS A 245 -9.16 5.26 -9.91
CA LYS A 245 -10.40 4.66 -10.40
C LYS A 245 -11.43 4.43 -9.29
N ALA A 246 -10.99 4.18 -8.06
CA ALA A 246 -11.84 4.05 -6.88
C ALA A 246 -12.56 5.37 -6.48
N CYS A 247 -12.18 6.51 -7.05
CA CYS A 247 -12.89 7.78 -6.85
C CYS A 247 -14.24 7.86 -7.60
N ASN A 248 -14.48 6.98 -8.57
CA ASN A 248 -15.73 6.91 -9.32
C ASN A 248 -16.17 5.45 -9.55
N PRO A 249 -16.45 4.69 -8.49
CA PRO A 249 -16.82 3.29 -8.61
C PRO A 249 -18.28 3.15 -9.06
N THR A 250 -18.64 2.03 -9.66
CA THR A 250 -20.04 1.71 -9.97
C THR A 250 -20.87 1.41 -8.72
N LYS A 251 -20.22 0.98 -7.64
CA LYS A 251 -20.82 0.73 -6.31
C LYS A 251 -19.74 0.80 -5.22
N SER A 252 -20.12 1.18 -4.00
CA SER A 252 -19.25 1.08 -2.82
C SER A 252 -18.99 -0.37 -2.42
N GLY A 253 -17.83 -0.64 -1.82
CA GLY A 253 -17.47 -1.98 -1.34
C GLY A 253 -15.97 -2.19 -1.19
N VAL A 254 -15.58 -3.46 -1.17
CA VAL A 254 -14.17 -3.87 -1.04
C VAL A 254 -13.79 -4.70 -2.26
N VAL A 255 -12.62 -4.47 -2.81
CA VAL A 255 -12.13 -5.17 -4.02
C VAL A 255 -10.64 -5.51 -3.90
N ASN A 256 -10.22 -6.55 -4.62
CA ASN A 256 -8.82 -6.96 -4.69
C ASN A 256 -8.03 -6.09 -5.66
N VAL A 257 -6.79 -5.73 -5.30
CA VAL A 257 -5.87 -5.01 -6.20
C VAL A 257 -4.55 -5.77 -6.31
N GLY A 258 -4.42 -6.47 -7.41
CA GLY A 258 -3.29 -7.29 -7.81
C GLY A 258 -3.22 -7.37 -9.33
N THR A 259 -2.34 -8.21 -9.85
CA THR A 259 -2.19 -8.46 -11.29
C THR A 259 -3.03 -9.64 -11.76
N GLY A 260 -3.51 -10.50 -10.84
CA GLY A 260 -4.15 -11.77 -11.15
C GLY A 260 -3.16 -12.84 -11.61
N LYS A 261 -1.84 -12.62 -11.40
CA LYS A 261 -0.77 -13.55 -11.79
C LYS A 261 0.22 -13.73 -10.64
N ALA A 262 0.23 -14.94 -10.09
CA ALA A 262 1.20 -15.29 -9.06
C ALA A 262 2.58 -15.60 -9.67
N ARG A 263 3.66 -15.10 -9.04
CA ARG A 263 5.05 -15.24 -9.46
C ARG A 263 5.93 -15.62 -8.26
N SER A 264 7.07 -16.24 -8.53
CA SER A 264 8.00 -16.67 -7.49
C SER A 264 9.01 -15.58 -7.10
N PHE A 265 9.66 -15.76 -5.95
CA PHE A 265 10.79 -14.91 -5.57
C PHE A 265 12.01 -15.17 -6.48
N GLU A 266 12.11 -16.35 -7.07
CA GLU A 266 13.14 -16.66 -8.07
C GLU A 266 12.97 -15.87 -9.36
N ASP A 267 11.72 -15.63 -9.78
CA ASP A 267 11.41 -14.76 -10.90
C ASP A 267 11.95 -13.35 -10.66
N ILE A 268 11.73 -12.79 -9.44
CA ILE A 268 12.27 -11.46 -9.07
C ILE A 268 13.79 -11.41 -9.27
N VAL A 269 14.52 -12.38 -8.70
CA VAL A 269 15.98 -12.41 -8.81
C VAL A 269 16.42 -12.53 -10.26
N SER A 270 15.79 -13.42 -11.03
CA SER A 270 16.14 -13.63 -12.44
C SER A 270 15.91 -12.37 -13.30
N ILE A 271 14.80 -11.65 -13.07
CA ILE A 271 14.49 -10.41 -13.78
C ILE A 271 15.48 -9.31 -13.36
N LEU A 272 15.76 -9.17 -12.06
CA LEU A 272 16.71 -8.16 -11.55
C LEU A 272 18.12 -8.38 -12.11
N GLN A 273 18.62 -9.62 -12.10
CA GLN A 273 19.94 -9.95 -12.65
C GLN A 273 20.02 -9.60 -14.14
N LYS A 274 18.97 -9.91 -14.90
CA LYS A 274 18.88 -9.55 -16.31
C LYS A 274 18.87 -8.04 -16.53
N GLU A 275 18.03 -7.30 -15.82
CA GLU A 275 17.85 -5.85 -16.01
C GLU A 275 19.03 -5.04 -15.43
N LEU A 276 19.75 -5.55 -14.45
CA LEU A 276 20.97 -4.97 -13.90
C LEU A 276 22.23 -5.36 -14.71
N GLU A 277 22.13 -6.39 -15.58
CA GLU A 277 23.25 -6.99 -16.31
C GLU A 277 24.32 -7.56 -15.37
N ILE A 278 23.90 -8.07 -14.19
CA ILE A 278 24.77 -8.66 -13.17
C ILE A 278 24.21 -10.03 -12.80
N ASP A 279 24.96 -11.10 -13.09
CA ASP A 279 24.65 -12.45 -12.65
C ASP A 279 25.66 -12.90 -11.59
N ASN A 280 25.25 -12.83 -10.32
CA ASN A 280 26.04 -13.29 -9.16
C ASN A 280 25.43 -14.55 -8.52
N GLY A 281 24.65 -15.31 -9.30
CA GLY A 281 24.06 -16.58 -8.89
C GLY A 281 22.89 -16.45 -7.91
N LYS A 282 22.52 -17.56 -7.29
CA LYS A 282 21.46 -17.67 -6.27
C LYS A 282 21.96 -18.59 -5.15
N GLU A 283 21.78 -18.18 -3.90
CA GLU A 283 22.07 -18.99 -2.72
C GLU A 283 20.77 -19.44 -2.07
N TYR A 284 20.63 -20.75 -1.82
CA TYR A 284 19.44 -21.29 -1.17
C TYR A 284 19.72 -21.56 0.30
N ILE A 285 18.85 -21.07 1.17
CA ILE A 285 18.93 -21.24 2.63
C ILE A 285 17.66 -21.92 3.15
N PRO A 286 17.74 -22.70 4.26
CA PRO A 286 16.56 -23.29 4.87
C PRO A 286 15.48 -22.26 5.17
N ASN A 287 14.22 -22.58 4.88
CA ASN A 287 13.09 -21.71 5.19
C ASN A 287 12.74 -21.79 6.68
N PRO A 288 12.96 -20.72 7.49
CA PRO A 288 12.65 -20.74 8.91
C PRO A 288 11.14 -20.65 9.22
N PHE A 289 10.30 -20.40 8.22
CA PHE A 289 8.86 -20.17 8.35
C PHE A 289 8.01 -21.34 7.84
N VAL A 290 8.57 -22.56 7.76
CA VAL A 290 7.82 -23.76 7.35
C VAL A 290 6.59 -23.95 8.24
N GLY A 291 5.41 -24.06 7.62
CA GLY A 291 4.12 -24.22 8.31
C GLY A 291 3.46 -22.91 8.80
N GLN A 292 4.13 -21.76 8.67
CA GLN A 292 3.59 -20.43 9.00
C GLN A 292 3.44 -19.52 7.77
N TYR A 293 3.88 -20.00 6.61
CA TYR A 293 4.00 -19.20 5.40
C TYR A 293 2.99 -19.64 4.35
N GLN A 294 2.17 -18.71 3.87
CA GLN A 294 1.32 -19.00 2.72
C GLN A 294 2.21 -19.31 1.50
N PHE A 295 1.99 -20.45 0.84
CA PHE A 295 2.73 -20.81 -0.36
C PHE A 295 2.21 -20.13 -1.62
N PHE A 296 0.95 -19.70 -1.61
CA PHE A 296 0.31 -19.14 -2.79
C PHE A 296 -0.62 -17.98 -2.43
N THR A 297 -0.52 -16.87 -3.16
CA THR A 297 -1.53 -15.79 -3.17
C THR A 297 -1.68 -15.24 -4.58
N GLN A 298 -2.92 -15.12 -5.05
CA GLN A 298 -3.25 -14.56 -6.36
C GLN A 298 -4.58 -13.81 -6.27
N ALA A 299 -4.60 -12.56 -6.69
CA ALA A 299 -5.83 -11.77 -6.70
C ALA A 299 -6.85 -12.29 -7.72
N ASN A 300 -8.08 -12.53 -7.28
CA ASN A 300 -9.19 -12.51 -8.21
C ASN A 300 -9.58 -11.05 -8.42
N ILE A 301 -9.37 -10.52 -9.62
CA ILE A 301 -9.59 -9.11 -9.98
C ILE A 301 -10.86 -8.88 -10.80
N ASP A 302 -11.71 -9.88 -10.99
CA ASP A 302 -12.91 -9.75 -11.84
C ASP A 302 -13.87 -8.70 -11.28
N THR A 303 -14.15 -8.74 -9.97
CA THR A 303 -14.97 -7.72 -9.30
C THR A 303 -14.33 -6.32 -9.40
N THR A 304 -13.01 -6.25 -9.33
CA THR A 304 -12.29 -4.96 -9.43
C THR A 304 -12.42 -4.36 -10.82
N LYS A 305 -12.34 -5.19 -11.84
CA LYS A 305 -12.61 -4.77 -13.24
C LYS A 305 -14.04 -4.27 -13.40
N GLU A 306 -15.02 -5.01 -12.88
CA GLU A 306 -16.44 -4.63 -12.94
C GLU A 306 -16.72 -3.30 -12.20
N VAL A 307 -16.19 -3.16 -10.97
CA VAL A 307 -16.53 -2.04 -10.09
C VAL A 307 -15.75 -0.78 -10.42
N LEU A 308 -14.48 -0.90 -10.80
CA LEU A 308 -13.57 0.22 -11.00
C LEU A 308 -13.14 0.41 -12.47
N GLY A 309 -13.39 -0.56 -13.35
CA GLY A 309 -12.76 -0.58 -14.68
C GLY A 309 -11.22 -0.73 -14.59
N TYR A 310 -10.72 -1.32 -13.51
CA TYR A 310 -9.29 -1.53 -13.28
C TYR A 310 -8.75 -2.66 -14.15
N GLU A 311 -7.59 -2.42 -14.75
CA GLU A 311 -6.78 -3.45 -15.40
C GLU A 311 -5.31 -3.18 -15.12
N PRO A 312 -4.52 -4.18 -14.67
CA PRO A 312 -3.10 -3.99 -14.43
C PRO A 312 -2.38 -3.71 -15.76
N ASN A 313 -1.56 -2.65 -15.78
CA ASN A 313 -0.80 -2.21 -16.96
C ASN A 313 0.62 -2.78 -16.99
N TYR A 314 1.14 -3.23 -15.84
CA TYR A 314 2.51 -3.69 -15.72
C TYR A 314 2.58 -5.20 -15.50
N SER A 315 3.34 -5.88 -16.35
CA SER A 315 3.88 -7.19 -15.99
C SER A 315 4.94 -7.04 -14.89
N MET A 316 5.34 -8.14 -14.24
CA MET A 316 6.45 -8.10 -13.27
C MET A 316 7.74 -7.62 -13.94
N GLU A 317 7.99 -8.05 -15.18
CA GLU A 317 9.13 -7.66 -16.00
C GLU A 317 9.14 -6.14 -16.24
N ASP A 318 8.01 -5.58 -16.69
CA ASP A 318 7.88 -4.15 -16.98
C ASP A 318 8.00 -3.31 -15.70
N GLY A 319 7.36 -3.74 -14.61
CA GLY A 319 7.41 -3.03 -13.32
C GLY A 319 8.82 -3.03 -12.71
N ILE A 320 9.52 -4.17 -12.70
CA ILE A 320 10.91 -4.23 -12.23
C ILE A 320 11.82 -3.38 -13.11
N LYS A 321 11.69 -3.47 -14.44
CA LYS A 321 12.46 -2.65 -15.38
C LYS A 321 12.23 -1.15 -15.14
N ALA A 322 10.99 -0.72 -14.92
CA ALA A 322 10.66 0.67 -14.59
C ALA A 322 11.26 1.11 -13.25
N TYR A 323 11.47 0.19 -12.31
CA TYR A 323 12.00 0.46 -10.97
C TYR A 323 13.54 0.47 -10.92
N ILE A 324 14.24 -0.13 -11.87
CA ILE A 324 15.72 -0.21 -11.90
C ILE A 324 16.43 1.13 -11.71
N PRO A 325 16.04 2.24 -12.38
CA PRO A 325 16.72 3.52 -12.19
C PRO A 325 16.71 3.99 -10.74
N GLU A 326 15.59 3.82 -10.05
CA GLU A 326 15.43 4.20 -8.64
C GLU A 326 16.22 3.26 -7.71
N ILE A 327 16.23 1.95 -7.97
CA ILE A 327 17.04 0.96 -7.22
C ILE A 327 18.53 1.35 -7.28
N LYS A 328 19.04 1.68 -8.48
CA LYS A 328 20.42 2.14 -8.66
C LYS A 328 20.71 3.43 -7.93
N ARG A 329 19.82 4.43 -8.06
CA ARG A 329 19.93 5.71 -7.36
C ARG A 329 20.00 5.54 -5.85
N LEU A 330 19.08 4.76 -5.27
CA LEU A 330 19.03 4.49 -3.83
C LEU A 330 20.27 3.74 -3.34
N TYR A 331 20.76 2.80 -4.13
CA TYR A 331 22.00 2.10 -3.79
C TYR A 331 23.18 3.06 -3.68
N GLU A 332 23.33 4.00 -4.61
CA GLU A 332 24.41 4.98 -4.62
C GLU A 332 24.31 6.05 -3.53
N THR A 333 23.10 6.45 -3.18
CA THR A 333 22.86 7.60 -2.28
C THR A 333 22.51 7.25 -0.86
N GLU A 334 22.00 6.04 -0.59
CA GLU A 334 21.46 5.65 0.72
C GLU A 334 22.10 4.36 1.28
N VAL A 335 22.67 3.49 0.43
CA VAL A 335 23.21 2.19 0.85
C VAL A 335 24.75 2.18 0.84
N LYS A 336 25.41 2.71 -0.22
CA LYS A 336 26.84 2.80 -0.40
C LYS A 336 27.45 3.95 0.40
#